data_de2039086cf724ca075e6e4399934255
#
_entry.id   de2039086cf724ca075e6e4399934255
#
_cell.length_a   1.000
_cell.length_b   1.000
_cell.length_c   1.000
_cell.angle_alpha   90.00
_cell.angle_beta   90.00
_cell.angle_gamma   90.00
#
_symmetry.space_group_name_H-M   'P 1'
#
loop_
_entity.id
_entity.type
_entity.pdbx_description
1 polymer ?
#
loop_
_entity_poly.entity_id
_entity_poly.type
_entity_poly.pdbx_seq_one_letter_code
_entity_poly.pdbx_strand_id
1 'polypeptide(L)'
;MRKTRILAAIFISTCILTTGCASTPEQENSDTITVNLSKTKTPAKTNTKEETKKQESKKEPEDPPNIKFVKQLQAKLDAGDTKGAIECFDSIPKGLEKDMELKLLLGALYISDSQYDNAITTGNKVLEVEPQNMDALELISMAQRAKGDKKSYKETLDKILTADPFNSSANVQKAEDYALSKKWKLARECYRKALKGDKTNMDARFGYAQMTYYSGDINDAKDAFQYIIDVNPNDAAAYAYLGKIAAEEENYLKATKYVTKAIELDPKNYDYWVDYGNDLRYQGKYDEAIKAWNKAVELDSSYFLAYSYLAGIYDEQNKYDEALKNYLKVIETNPKYYYAYEEIAILAYHLEKYDDAIKYFNKTYEYSDSFAYKLMIAACYQKKGDNLKAKNTLLPILKTLNKDSTEYLLVRFWCEAYSRNAETSLTAKISKEDNSNKRGKMLFYMGLYYELNGFDEKAAEYYAKVTGMQAPMFFEYRIAEWGLLK
;
A
#
# COMPACT_ATOMS: atom_id res chain seq x y z
N MET A 1 41.61 -1.80 -17.15
CA MET A 1 40.24 -1.31 -17.28
C MET A 1 39.23 -2.45 -17.46
N ARG A 2 39.23 -3.49 -16.62
CA ARG A 2 38.25 -4.60 -16.63
C ARG A 2 37.92 -5.15 -15.24
N LYS A 3 38.44 -4.54 -14.16
CA LYS A 3 38.28 -5.01 -12.77
C LYS A 3 37.16 -4.31 -11.97
N THR A 4 36.67 -3.16 -12.40
CA THR A 4 35.74 -2.29 -11.68
C THR A 4 34.26 -2.69 -11.79
N ARG A 5 33.92 -3.79 -12.48
CA ARG A 5 32.51 -4.18 -12.73
C ARG A 5 31.95 -5.26 -11.80
N ILE A 6 32.75 -5.85 -10.92
CA ILE A 6 32.28 -6.92 -10.04
C ILE A 6 31.57 -6.37 -8.79
N LEU A 7 31.97 -5.21 -8.30
CA LEU A 7 31.32 -4.56 -7.15
C LEU A 7 29.92 -4.01 -7.46
N ALA A 8 29.69 -3.55 -8.67
CA ALA A 8 28.37 -3.01 -9.08
C ALA A 8 27.26 -4.07 -9.18
N ALA A 9 27.60 -5.33 -9.43
CA ALA A 9 26.61 -6.40 -9.62
C ALA A 9 26.02 -6.96 -8.32
N ILE A 10 26.67 -6.74 -7.18
CA ILE A 10 26.21 -7.25 -5.86
C ILE A 10 25.21 -6.29 -5.20
N PHE A 11 25.21 -5.02 -5.59
CA PHE A 11 24.33 -3.99 -4.99
C PHE A 11 22.89 -3.96 -5.51
N ILE A 12 22.58 -4.66 -6.60
CA ILE A 12 21.28 -4.56 -7.29
C ILE A 12 20.20 -5.43 -6.63
N SER A 13 20.55 -6.34 -5.72
CA SER A 13 19.57 -7.32 -5.19
C SER A 13 18.96 -6.99 -3.80
N THR A 14 19.33 -5.89 -3.16
CA THR A 14 18.87 -5.64 -1.77
C THR A 14 18.16 -4.31 -1.51
N CYS A 15 17.87 -3.51 -2.52
CA CYS A 15 17.12 -2.25 -2.37
C CYS A 15 15.73 -2.30 -3.00
N ILE A 16 14.95 -3.35 -2.75
CA ILE A 16 13.48 -3.26 -2.81
C ILE A 16 12.97 -3.15 -1.38
N LEU A 17 13.13 -1.99 -0.78
CA LEU A 17 12.32 -1.58 0.36
C LEU A 17 11.10 -0.86 -0.19
N THR A 18 10.07 -1.66 -0.41
CA THR A 18 8.69 -1.24 -0.53
C THR A 18 8.34 -0.26 0.57
N THR A 19 7.98 0.96 0.21
CA THR A 19 7.24 1.86 1.08
C THR A 19 5.82 1.33 1.24
N GLY A 20 5.64 0.38 2.13
CA GLY A 20 4.37 -0.10 2.61
C GLY A 20 4.49 -0.33 4.10
N CYS A 21 3.79 0.44 4.91
CA CYS A 21 3.55 0.10 6.32
C CYS A 21 2.88 -1.25 6.39
N ALA A 22 3.53 -2.26 6.94
CA ALA A 22 2.85 -3.38 7.57
C ALA A 22 3.81 -4.23 8.40
N SER A 23 3.34 -4.55 9.54
CA SER A 23 3.71 -5.55 10.51
C SER A 23 4.07 -6.91 9.90
N THR A 24 5.16 -7.50 10.39
CA THR A 24 5.54 -8.92 10.21
C THR A 24 4.52 -9.86 10.84
N PRO A 25 4.40 -11.12 10.37
CA PRO A 25 5.21 -12.18 10.93
C PRO A 25 5.84 -13.15 9.90
N GLU A 26 6.90 -13.82 10.39
CA GLU A 26 7.66 -14.88 9.75
C GLU A 26 6.80 -16.03 9.20
N GLN A 27 7.18 -16.54 8.02
CA GLN A 27 7.34 -17.98 7.80
C GLN A 27 8.03 -18.29 6.46
N GLU A 28 8.97 -19.23 6.54
CA GLU A 28 9.68 -19.89 5.45
C GLU A 28 8.73 -20.45 4.36
N ASN A 29 9.16 -20.34 3.08
CA ASN A 29 9.26 -21.53 2.24
C ASN A 29 10.05 -21.24 0.95
N SER A 30 11.00 -22.13 0.73
CA SER A 30 11.79 -22.30 -0.48
C SER A 30 10.91 -22.69 -1.67
N ASP A 31 11.08 -22.03 -2.82
CA ASP A 31 10.88 -22.73 -4.09
C ASP A 31 11.79 -22.15 -5.20
N THR A 32 12.52 -23.07 -5.75
CA THR A 32 13.55 -22.99 -6.75
C THR A 32 12.99 -22.54 -8.10
N ILE A 33 13.46 -21.45 -8.67
CA ILE A 33 13.19 -21.10 -10.07
C ILE A 33 14.37 -21.55 -10.93
N THR A 34 14.14 -22.61 -11.70
CA THR A 34 15.04 -23.10 -12.77
C THR A 34 14.89 -22.23 -14.00
N VAL A 35 15.97 -21.55 -14.40
CA VAL A 35 16.04 -20.86 -15.69
C VAL A 35 16.47 -21.84 -16.77
N ASN A 36 15.56 -22.13 -17.71
CA ASN A 36 15.82 -22.90 -18.91
C ASN A 36 16.55 -22.06 -19.97
N LEU A 37 17.78 -22.41 -20.26
CA LEU A 37 18.47 -21.93 -21.44
C LEU A 37 18.25 -22.93 -22.59
N SER A 38 17.77 -22.37 -23.70
CA SER A 38 17.33 -23.03 -24.91
C SER A 38 18.41 -23.82 -25.65
N LYS A 39 17.97 -24.96 -26.13
CA LYS A 39 18.62 -25.94 -27.01
C LYS A 39 19.08 -25.34 -28.33
N THR A 40 20.32 -25.64 -28.71
CA THR A 40 20.71 -25.73 -30.14
C THR A 40 21.10 -27.19 -30.48
N LYS A 41 20.71 -27.54 -31.68
CA LYS A 41 20.63 -28.87 -32.24
C LYS A 41 21.98 -29.56 -32.47
N THR A 42 21.95 -30.89 -32.20
CA THR A 42 22.94 -31.88 -32.59
C THR A 42 22.82 -32.27 -34.09
N PRO A 43 23.87 -32.76 -34.74
CA PRO A 43 23.71 -33.90 -35.63
C PRO A 43 24.59 -35.10 -35.28
N ALA A 44 23.91 -36.22 -35.40
CA ALA A 44 24.18 -37.60 -35.73
C ALA A 44 25.57 -38.24 -35.64
N LYS A 45 25.48 -39.41 -35.02
CA LYS A 45 26.31 -40.62 -34.92
C LYS A 45 27.24 -40.99 -36.07
N THR A 46 28.46 -41.42 -35.67
CA THR A 46 29.12 -42.56 -36.29
C THR A 46 29.87 -43.40 -35.24
N ASN A 47 29.60 -44.69 -35.22
CA ASN A 47 30.26 -45.74 -34.45
C ASN A 47 31.68 -45.98 -34.96
N THR A 48 32.68 -46.12 -34.06
CA THR A 48 33.78 -47.06 -34.28
C THR A 48 34.32 -47.53 -32.92
N LYS A 49 34.69 -48.82 -32.92
CA LYS A 49 35.04 -49.65 -31.77
C LYS A 49 36.38 -49.35 -31.14
N GLU A 50 36.44 -49.56 -29.84
CA GLU A 50 37.48 -50.11 -28.98
C GLU A 50 38.97 -50.02 -29.40
N GLU A 51 39.74 -49.33 -28.56
CA GLU A 51 40.99 -49.89 -28.05
C GLU A 51 41.28 -49.30 -26.66
N THR A 52 41.32 -50.17 -25.65
CA THR A 52 41.66 -49.92 -24.26
C THR A 52 43.17 -49.61 -24.17
N LYS A 53 43.55 -48.37 -23.93
CA LYS A 53 44.82 -48.02 -23.35
C LYS A 53 44.60 -47.33 -22.01
N LYS A 54 45.10 -47.95 -20.93
CA LYS A 54 45.25 -47.35 -19.62
C LYS A 54 46.05 -46.04 -19.79
N GLN A 55 45.33 -44.91 -19.66
CA GLN A 55 45.94 -43.63 -19.41
C GLN A 55 46.03 -43.44 -17.92
N GLU A 56 47.24 -43.37 -17.39
CA GLU A 56 47.53 -42.83 -16.06
C GLU A 56 46.93 -41.42 -16.00
N SER A 57 46.02 -41.19 -15.04
CA SER A 57 45.47 -39.90 -14.74
C SER A 57 46.59 -38.97 -14.27
N LYS A 58 47.08 -38.13 -15.15
CA LYS A 58 47.85 -36.94 -14.72
C LYS A 58 46.84 -36.11 -13.90
N LYS A 59 47.05 -36.04 -12.57
CA LYS A 59 46.42 -35.03 -11.72
C LYS A 59 46.67 -33.69 -12.36
N GLU A 60 45.62 -32.99 -12.76
CA GLU A 60 45.70 -31.57 -13.11
C GLU A 60 46.44 -30.83 -11.98
N PRO A 61 47.34 -29.91 -12.28
CA PRO A 61 48.00 -29.15 -11.23
C PRO A 61 46.98 -28.44 -10.38
N GLU A 62 47.03 -28.64 -9.08
CA GLU A 62 46.13 -27.95 -8.14
C GLU A 62 46.25 -26.44 -8.32
N ASP A 63 45.10 -25.74 -8.42
CA ASP A 63 45.08 -24.29 -8.50
C ASP A 63 45.88 -23.64 -7.38
N PRO A 64 46.64 -22.61 -7.64
CA PRO A 64 47.31 -21.81 -6.59
C PRO A 64 46.28 -21.33 -5.56
N PRO A 65 46.66 -21.20 -4.28
CA PRO A 65 45.74 -20.84 -3.20
C PRO A 65 44.87 -19.62 -3.49
N ASN A 66 45.42 -18.59 -4.14
CA ASN A 66 44.69 -17.39 -4.51
C ASN A 66 43.61 -17.68 -5.56
N ILE A 67 43.88 -18.53 -6.55
CA ILE A 67 42.89 -18.91 -7.56
C ILE A 67 41.80 -19.80 -6.97
N LYS A 68 42.17 -20.71 -6.09
CA LYS A 68 41.23 -21.58 -5.37
C LYS A 68 40.28 -20.75 -4.50
N PHE A 69 40.79 -19.77 -3.76
CA PHE A 69 39.99 -18.85 -2.95
C PHE A 69 38.98 -18.07 -3.82
N VAL A 70 39.48 -17.45 -4.90
CA VAL A 70 38.59 -16.64 -5.79
C VAL A 70 37.50 -17.52 -6.42
N LYS A 71 37.82 -18.75 -6.86
CA LYS A 71 36.84 -19.68 -7.43
C LYS A 71 35.79 -20.11 -6.39
N GLN A 72 36.20 -20.39 -5.15
CA GLN A 72 35.30 -20.75 -4.06
C GLN A 72 34.37 -19.59 -3.69
N LEU A 73 34.95 -18.39 -3.52
CA LEU A 73 34.18 -17.19 -3.23
C LEU A 73 33.13 -16.90 -4.34
N GLN A 74 33.59 -16.97 -5.62
CA GLN A 74 32.70 -16.76 -6.77
C GLN A 74 31.55 -17.78 -6.77
N ALA A 75 31.84 -19.06 -6.55
CA ALA A 75 30.80 -20.10 -6.49
C ALA A 75 29.76 -19.86 -5.39
N LYS A 76 30.19 -19.33 -4.23
CA LYS A 76 29.28 -18.96 -3.14
C LYS A 76 28.42 -17.74 -3.51
N LEU A 77 29.03 -16.72 -4.15
CA LEU A 77 28.32 -15.54 -4.64
C LEU A 77 27.30 -15.90 -5.72
N ASP A 78 27.66 -16.75 -6.67
CA ASP A 78 26.76 -17.20 -7.75
C ASP A 78 25.58 -18.04 -7.22
N ALA A 79 25.78 -18.74 -6.10
CA ALA A 79 24.76 -19.50 -5.40
C ALA A 79 23.88 -18.65 -4.46
N GLY A 80 24.20 -17.36 -4.27
CA GLY A 80 23.53 -16.51 -3.27
C GLY A 80 23.82 -16.87 -1.81
N ASP A 81 24.83 -17.72 -1.56
CA ASP A 81 25.22 -18.18 -0.24
C ASP A 81 26.09 -17.14 0.46
N THR A 82 25.46 -16.09 0.99
CA THR A 82 26.13 -14.98 1.68
C THR A 82 26.96 -15.44 2.86
N LYS A 83 26.44 -16.36 3.68
CA LYS A 83 27.18 -16.88 4.84
C LYS A 83 28.40 -17.69 4.42
N GLY A 84 28.23 -18.59 3.48
CA GLY A 84 29.36 -19.35 2.93
C GLY A 84 30.40 -18.45 2.23
N ALA A 85 29.96 -17.34 1.62
CA ALA A 85 30.89 -16.35 1.05
C ALA A 85 31.69 -15.63 2.15
N ILE A 86 31.09 -15.27 3.28
CA ILE A 86 31.77 -14.70 4.46
C ILE A 86 32.78 -15.69 5.02
N GLU A 87 32.39 -16.96 5.21
CA GLU A 87 33.28 -18.03 5.74
C GLU A 87 34.51 -18.27 4.87
N CYS A 88 34.45 -18.01 3.56
CA CYS A 88 35.62 -18.09 2.70
C CYS A 88 36.77 -17.18 3.18
N PHE A 89 36.42 -16.01 3.76
CA PHE A 89 37.44 -15.06 4.23
C PHE A 89 38.22 -15.53 5.48
N ASP A 90 37.71 -16.52 6.21
CA ASP A 90 38.45 -17.14 7.32
C ASP A 90 39.76 -17.84 6.86
N SER A 91 39.79 -18.24 5.59
CA SER A 91 40.92 -18.91 4.95
C SER A 91 41.53 -18.08 3.81
N ILE A 92 41.42 -16.74 3.88
CA ILE A 92 42.01 -15.86 2.86
C ILE A 92 43.54 -16.04 2.74
N PRO A 93 44.09 -16.23 1.52
CA PRO A 93 45.54 -16.39 1.36
C PRO A 93 46.32 -15.14 1.74
N LYS A 94 47.52 -15.32 2.33
CA LYS A 94 48.39 -14.24 2.83
C LYS A 94 48.64 -13.10 1.82
N GLY A 95 48.57 -13.34 0.55
CA GLY A 95 48.75 -12.31 -0.49
C GLY A 95 47.52 -11.43 -0.73
N LEU A 96 46.33 -11.88 -0.29
CA LEU A 96 45.04 -11.21 -0.53
C LEU A 96 44.48 -10.51 0.73
N GLU A 97 45.03 -10.76 1.92
CA GLU A 97 44.58 -10.18 3.19
C GLU A 97 44.57 -8.63 3.22
N LYS A 98 45.46 -8.02 2.43
CA LYS A 98 45.61 -6.56 2.34
C LYS A 98 44.85 -5.93 1.20
N ASP A 99 44.17 -6.75 0.38
CA ASP A 99 43.40 -6.25 -0.76
C ASP A 99 42.18 -5.46 -0.26
N MET A 100 42.13 -4.21 -0.67
CA MET A 100 41.06 -3.29 -0.23
C MET A 100 39.72 -3.60 -0.88
N GLU A 101 39.72 -4.05 -2.12
CA GLU A 101 38.49 -4.44 -2.85
C GLU A 101 37.85 -5.67 -2.17
N LEU A 102 38.68 -6.66 -1.75
CA LEU A 102 38.18 -7.81 -1.01
C LEU A 102 37.65 -7.45 0.38
N LYS A 103 38.26 -6.49 1.07
CA LYS A 103 37.74 -5.99 2.37
C LYS A 103 36.39 -5.29 2.17
N LEU A 104 36.25 -4.45 1.16
CA LEU A 104 34.99 -3.78 0.85
C LEU A 104 33.90 -4.80 0.47
N LEU A 105 34.27 -5.83 -0.30
CA LEU A 105 33.35 -6.93 -0.60
C LEU A 105 32.91 -7.67 0.66
N LEU A 106 33.83 -8.00 1.56
CA LEU A 106 33.50 -8.62 2.86
C LEU A 106 32.56 -7.71 3.69
N GLY A 107 32.82 -6.41 3.70
CA GLY A 107 31.96 -5.43 4.36
C GLY A 107 30.55 -5.40 3.76
N ALA A 108 30.42 -5.48 2.45
CA ALA A 108 29.13 -5.55 1.78
C ALA A 108 28.38 -6.87 2.11
N LEU A 109 29.09 -7.99 2.15
CA LEU A 109 28.53 -9.27 2.61
C LEU A 109 28.03 -9.22 4.05
N TYR A 110 28.76 -8.55 4.95
CA TYR A 110 28.30 -8.32 6.31
C TYR A 110 27.01 -7.49 6.38
N ILE A 111 26.85 -6.47 5.52
CA ILE A 111 25.58 -5.73 5.45
C ILE A 111 24.45 -6.66 5.02
N SER A 112 24.67 -7.48 3.98
CA SER A 112 23.68 -8.43 3.47
C SER A 112 23.26 -9.49 4.49
N ASP A 113 24.17 -9.88 5.38
CA ASP A 113 23.91 -10.81 6.50
C ASP A 113 23.49 -10.07 7.79
N SER A 114 23.13 -8.79 7.71
CA SER A 114 22.73 -7.94 8.86
C SER A 114 23.78 -7.79 9.95
N GLN A 115 25.05 -8.07 9.67
CA GLN A 115 26.19 -7.93 10.59
C GLN A 115 26.79 -6.52 10.51
N TYR A 116 26.02 -5.50 10.82
CA TYR A 116 26.36 -4.09 10.56
C TYR A 116 27.63 -3.63 11.30
N ASP A 117 27.87 -4.10 12.52
CA ASP A 117 29.09 -3.75 13.29
C ASP A 117 30.37 -4.31 12.64
N ASN A 118 30.28 -5.51 12.07
CA ASN A 118 31.39 -6.12 11.34
C ASN A 118 31.67 -5.35 10.04
N ALA A 119 30.60 -4.91 9.34
CA ALA A 119 30.72 -4.07 8.15
C ALA A 119 31.41 -2.74 8.47
N ILE A 120 30.98 -2.03 9.53
CA ILE A 120 31.57 -0.77 9.98
C ILE A 120 33.05 -0.97 10.35
N THR A 121 33.35 -2.05 11.11
CA THR A 121 34.74 -2.38 11.51
C THR A 121 35.62 -2.65 10.29
N THR A 122 35.10 -3.36 9.30
CA THR A 122 35.79 -3.66 8.05
C THR A 122 36.06 -2.42 7.23
N GLY A 123 35.05 -1.54 7.07
CA GLY A 123 35.22 -0.25 6.42
C GLY A 123 36.25 0.66 7.12
N ASN A 124 36.24 0.70 8.46
CA ASN A 124 37.24 1.45 9.24
C ASN A 124 38.65 0.94 9.00
N LYS A 125 38.88 -0.38 8.90
CA LYS A 125 40.20 -0.94 8.56
C LYS A 125 40.70 -0.50 7.17
N VAL A 126 39.79 -0.20 6.23
CA VAL A 126 40.16 0.40 4.93
C VAL A 126 40.54 1.86 5.14
N LEU A 127 39.78 2.62 5.94
CA LEU A 127 40.08 4.04 6.23
C LEU A 127 41.38 4.24 7.06
N GLU A 128 41.81 3.26 7.85
CA GLU A 128 43.11 3.31 8.52
C GLU A 128 44.28 3.40 7.53
N VAL A 129 44.13 2.79 6.34
CA VAL A 129 45.14 2.79 5.30
C VAL A 129 44.90 3.90 4.29
N GLU A 130 43.66 4.13 3.92
CA GLU A 130 43.22 5.12 2.95
C GLU A 130 42.14 6.01 3.58
N PRO A 131 42.48 7.06 4.32
CA PRO A 131 41.53 7.87 5.13
C PRO A 131 40.44 8.58 4.29
N GLN A 132 40.62 8.70 2.99
CA GLN A 132 39.65 9.33 2.07
C GLN A 132 39.04 8.32 1.09
N ASN A 133 39.14 7.02 1.36
CA ASN A 133 38.54 6.00 0.52
C ASN A 133 37.01 6.14 0.53
N MET A 134 36.46 6.55 -0.62
CA MET A 134 35.05 6.89 -0.76
C MET A 134 34.16 5.66 -0.62
N ASP A 135 34.59 4.53 -1.20
CA ASP A 135 33.84 3.27 -1.14
C ASP A 135 33.71 2.76 0.30
N ALA A 136 34.79 2.95 1.12
CA ALA A 136 34.73 2.62 2.55
C ALA A 136 33.79 3.53 3.35
N LEU A 137 33.76 4.82 3.05
CA LEU A 137 32.83 5.75 3.68
C LEU A 137 31.37 5.43 3.29
N GLU A 138 31.12 5.09 2.01
CA GLU A 138 29.80 4.66 1.55
C GLU A 138 29.34 3.38 2.25
N LEU A 139 30.21 2.36 2.31
CA LEU A 139 29.97 1.11 3.04
C LEU A 139 29.58 1.37 4.50
N ILE A 140 30.35 2.22 5.19
CA ILE A 140 30.10 2.58 6.59
C ILE A 140 28.76 3.31 6.72
N SER A 141 28.47 4.27 5.86
CA SER A 141 27.22 5.02 5.91
C SER A 141 25.99 4.11 5.73
N MET A 142 26.06 3.16 4.79
CA MET A 142 25.01 2.17 4.56
C MET A 142 24.81 1.24 5.77
N ALA A 143 25.90 0.75 6.37
CA ALA A 143 25.84 -0.10 7.55
C ALA A 143 25.26 0.67 8.76
N GLN A 144 25.67 1.92 8.99
CA GLN A 144 25.15 2.79 10.06
C GLN A 144 23.65 3.06 9.87
N ARG A 145 23.22 3.33 8.64
CA ARG A 145 21.81 3.54 8.30
C ARG A 145 20.98 2.28 8.60
N ALA A 146 21.43 1.13 8.12
CA ALA A 146 20.76 -0.15 8.35
C ALA A 146 20.71 -0.55 9.83
N LYS A 147 21.74 -0.22 10.60
CA LYS A 147 21.79 -0.38 12.05
C LYS A 147 20.85 0.57 12.81
N GLY A 148 20.42 1.67 12.17
CA GLY A 148 19.61 2.72 12.81
C GLY A 148 20.43 3.75 13.60
N ASP A 149 21.77 3.77 13.45
CA ASP A 149 22.66 4.78 14.07
C ASP A 149 22.59 6.10 13.28
N LYS A 150 21.51 6.83 13.50
CA LYS A 150 21.21 8.07 12.77
C LYS A 150 22.28 9.15 12.93
N LYS A 151 23.00 9.18 14.09
CA LYS A 151 24.01 10.19 14.36
C LYS A 151 25.24 9.95 13.52
N SER A 152 25.85 8.77 13.67
CA SER A 152 27.08 8.39 12.95
C SER A 152 26.84 8.37 11.43
N TYR A 153 25.67 7.88 10.99
CA TYR A 153 25.25 7.91 9.61
C TYR A 153 25.29 9.33 9.03
N LYS A 154 24.67 10.30 9.71
CA LYS A 154 24.64 11.69 9.24
C LYS A 154 26.05 12.28 9.16
N GLU A 155 26.90 12.04 10.16
CA GLU A 155 28.29 12.50 10.17
C GLU A 155 29.09 11.93 9.00
N THR A 156 28.91 10.63 8.71
CA THR A 156 29.60 9.97 7.58
C THR A 156 29.09 10.49 6.24
N LEU A 157 27.77 10.66 6.10
CA LEU A 157 27.16 11.20 4.89
C LEU A 157 27.63 12.64 4.60
N ASP A 158 27.73 13.47 5.64
CA ASP A 158 28.21 14.84 5.51
C ASP A 158 29.71 14.88 5.11
N LYS A 159 30.54 13.92 5.59
CA LYS A 159 31.93 13.78 5.12
C LYS A 159 32.01 13.46 3.63
N ILE A 160 31.22 12.47 3.18
CA ILE A 160 31.16 12.09 1.76
C ILE A 160 30.75 13.30 0.90
N LEU A 161 29.64 13.97 1.26
CA LEU A 161 29.10 15.10 0.48
C LEU A 161 29.93 16.38 0.58
N THR A 162 30.81 16.49 1.58
CA THR A 162 31.78 17.57 1.67
C THR A 162 32.94 17.33 0.70
N ALA A 163 33.39 16.08 0.58
CA ALA A 163 34.46 15.70 -0.34
C ALA A 163 33.97 15.67 -1.80
N ASP A 164 32.79 15.09 -2.03
CA ASP A 164 32.14 15.05 -3.35
C ASP A 164 30.65 15.42 -3.22
N PRO A 165 30.25 16.68 -3.50
CA PRO A 165 28.87 17.14 -3.44
C PRO A 165 27.91 16.45 -4.42
N PHE A 166 28.46 15.75 -5.42
CA PHE A 166 27.70 15.01 -6.43
C PHE A 166 27.83 13.48 -6.29
N ASN A 167 28.45 13.00 -5.22
CA ASN A 167 28.49 11.57 -4.96
C ASN A 167 27.11 10.95 -5.11
N SER A 168 26.98 9.99 -6.02
CA SER A 168 25.67 9.45 -6.43
C SER A 168 25.02 8.68 -5.29
N SER A 169 25.75 7.75 -4.67
CA SER A 169 25.27 6.91 -3.57
C SER A 169 24.81 7.76 -2.35
N ALA A 170 25.63 8.70 -1.92
CA ALA A 170 25.32 9.56 -0.78
C ALA A 170 24.12 10.47 -1.03
N ASN A 171 23.98 11.00 -2.25
CA ASN A 171 22.81 11.81 -2.60
C ASN A 171 21.53 10.97 -2.71
N VAL A 172 21.59 9.70 -3.17
CA VAL A 172 20.45 8.77 -3.15
C VAL A 172 20.02 8.52 -1.70
N GLN A 173 20.94 8.15 -0.81
CA GLN A 173 20.63 7.93 0.60
C GLN A 173 19.96 9.16 1.25
N LYS A 174 20.48 10.36 0.99
CA LYS A 174 19.91 11.61 1.49
C LYS A 174 18.54 11.93 0.89
N ALA A 175 18.33 11.58 -0.37
CA ALA A 175 17.05 11.75 -1.04
C ALA A 175 15.97 10.84 -0.43
N GLU A 176 16.30 9.59 -0.16
CA GLU A 176 15.39 8.63 0.49
C GLU A 176 14.99 9.09 1.90
N ASP A 177 15.92 9.63 2.70
CA ASP A 177 15.61 10.20 4.01
C ASP A 177 14.63 11.38 3.93
N TYR A 178 14.80 12.24 2.91
CA TYR A 178 13.84 13.30 2.63
C TYR A 178 12.50 12.77 2.14
N ALA A 179 12.49 11.74 1.32
CA ALA A 179 11.27 11.09 0.82
C ALA A 179 10.46 10.46 1.97
N LEU A 180 11.12 9.73 2.89
CA LEU A 180 10.49 9.20 4.10
C LEU A 180 9.85 10.31 4.97
N SER A 181 10.44 11.50 4.95
CA SER A 181 9.91 12.68 5.65
C SER A 181 8.92 13.48 4.81
N LYS A 182 8.48 12.98 3.66
CA LYS A 182 7.58 13.65 2.69
C LYS A 182 8.08 15.02 2.21
N LYS A 183 9.40 15.24 2.24
CA LYS A 183 10.04 16.45 1.75
C LYS A 183 10.42 16.30 0.27
N TRP A 184 9.40 16.16 -0.57
CA TRP A 184 9.53 15.73 -1.97
C TRP A 184 10.49 16.59 -2.79
N LYS A 185 10.40 17.93 -2.67
CA LYS A 185 11.28 18.86 -3.41
C LYS A 185 12.75 18.73 -3.00
N LEU A 186 13.03 18.48 -1.72
CA LEU A 186 14.40 18.27 -1.24
C LEU A 186 14.94 16.91 -1.71
N ALA A 187 14.12 15.87 -1.65
CA ALA A 187 14.46 14.55 -2.16
C ALA A 187 14.78 14.62 -3.67
N ARG A 188 13.92 15.27 -4.45
CA ARG A 188 14.15 15.48 -5.90
C ARG A 188 15.48 16.15 -6.19
N GLU A 189 15.82 17.21 -5.44
CA GLU A 189 17.09 17.91 -5.61
C GLU A 189 18.29 17.01 -5.31
N CYS A 190 18.20 16.16 -4.30
CA CYS A 190 19.26 15.19 -4.00
C CYS A 190 19.38 14.14 -5.11
N TYR A 191 18.27 13.56 -5.62
CA TYR A 191 18.32 12.67 -6.77
C TYR A 191 18.90 13.34 -8.01
N ARG A 192 18.60 14.62 -8.24
CA ARG A 192 19.19 15.40 -9.34
C ARG A 192 20.71 15.53 -9.19
N LYS A 193 21.22 15.72 -7.96
CA LYS A 193 22.67 15.74 -7.69
C LYS A 193 23.29 14.37 -7.89
N ALA A 194 22.61 13.29 -7.46
CA ALA A 194 23.04 11.93 -7.71
C ALA A 194 23.23 11.64 -9.22
N LEU A 195 22.26 12.06 -10.04
CA LEU A 195 22.31 11.94 -11.48
C LEU A 195 23.38 12.82 -12.14
N LYS A 196 23.79 13.91 -11.48
CA LYS A 196 24.91 14.71 -11.95
C LYS A 196 26.25 14.02 -11.74
N GLY A 197 26.37 13.26 -10.64
CA GLY A 197 27.54 12.42 -10.36
C GLY A 197 27.59 11.16 -11.23
N ASP A 198 26.47 10.46 -11.31
CA ASP A 198 26.32 9.28 -12.17
C ASP A 198 25.00 9.32 -12.95
N LYS A 199 25.10 9.65 -14.23
CA LYS A 199 23.97 9.72 -15.15
C LYS A 199 23.34 8.35 -15.45
N THR A 200 24.04 7.26 -15.17
CA THR A 200 23.60 5.89 -15.45
C THR A 200 22.90 5.24 -14.26
N ASN A 201 22.88 5.91 -13.11
CA ASN A 201 22.20 5.42 -11.90
C ASN A 201 20.68 5.42 -12.12
N MET A 202 20.12 4.23 -12.37
CA MET A 202 18.69 4.06 -12.63
C MET A 202 17.84 4.26 -11.37
N ASP A 203 18.34 3.93 -10.19
CA ASP A 203 17.62 4.15 -8.93
C ASP A 203 17.45 5.65 -8.66
N ALA A 204 18.52 6.42 -8.86
CA ALA A 204 18.46 7.88 -8.79
C ALA A 204 17.51 8.49 -9.82
N ARG A 205 17.45 7.89 -11.02
CA ARG A 205 16.55 8.33 -12.09
C ARG A 205 15.09 8.06 -11.75
N PHE A 206 14.81 6.86 -11.28
CA PHE A 206 13.46 6.48 -10.85
C PHE A 206 13.02 7.34 -9.65
N GLY A 207 13.88 7.48 -8.63
CA GLY A 207 13.61 8.35 -7.47
C GLY A 207 13.37 9.81 -7.86
N TYR A 208 14.15 10.33 -8.83
CA TYR A 208 13.92 11.67 -9.37
C TYR A 208 12.52 11.79 -10.01
N ALA A 209 12.14 10.85 -10.87
CA ALA A 209 10.84 10.84 -11.52
C ALA A 209 9.69 10.76 -10.50
N GLN A 210 9.82 9.87 -9.52
CA GLN A 210 8.85 9.69 -8.44
C GLN A 210 8.69 10.96 -7.57
N MET A 211 9.79 11.59 -7.18
CA MET A 211 9.74 12.83 -6.41
C MET A 211 9.20 14.01 -7.22
N THR A 212 9.42 14.01 -8.52
CA THR A 212 8.85 15.00 -9.44
C THR A 212 7.33 14.85 -9.49
N TYR A 213 6.82 13.62 -9.59
CA TYR A 213 5.40 13.31 -9.51
C TYR A 213 4.78 13.78 -8.18
N TYR A 214 5.36 13.40 -7.03
CA TYR A 214 4.85 13.82 -5.71
C TYR A 214 5.02 15.32 -5.43
N SER A 215 5.86 16.02 -6.18
CA SER A 215 5.98 17.48 -6.12
C SER A 215 4.89 18.20 -6.92
N GLY A 216 4.06 17.47 -7.69
CA GLY A 216 2.99 18.01 -8.53
C GLY A 216 3.46 18.46 -9.93
N ASP A 217 4.73 18.23 -10.29
CA ASP A 217 5.28 18.57 -11.62
C ASP A 217 4.98 17.42 -12.60
N ILE A 218 3.70 17.20 -12.92
CA ILE A 218 3.18 16.00 -13.60
C ILE A 218 3.77 15.82 -15.00
N ASN A 219 3.92 16.90 -15.79
CA ASN A 219 4.51 16.79 -17.13
C ASN A 219 5.98 16.36 -17.09
N ASP A 220 6.78 16.96 -16.19
CA ASP A 220 8.18 16.58 -16.03
C ASP A 220 8.32 15.14 -15.50
N ALA A 221 7.41 14.70 -14.62
CA ALA A 221 7.38 13.32 -14.15
C ALA A 221 7.05 12.34 -15.27
N LYS A 222 6.09 12.67 -16.12
CA LYS A 222 5.71 11.89 -17.30
C LYS A 222 6.89 11.69 -18.24
N ASP A 223 7.61 12.76 -18.57
CA ASP A 223 8.79 12.69 -19.45
C ASP A 223 9.90 11.87 -18.79
N ALA A 224 10.08 12.00 -17.47
CA ALA A 224 11.09 11.24 -16.75
C ALA A 224 10.76 9.74 -16.71
N PHE A 225 9.51 9.33 -16.48
CA PHE A 225 9.09 7.93 -16.52
C PHE A 225 9.09 7.38 -17.95
N GLN A 226 8.73 8.20 -18.95
CA GLN A 226 8.85 7.79 -20.36
C GLN A 226 10.31 7.48 -20.71
N TYR A 227 11.26 8.32 -20.31
CA TYR A 227 12.68 8.05 -20.51
C TYR A 227 13.11 6.71 -19.85
N ILE A 228 12.58 6.39 -18.65
CA ILE A 228 12.93 5.13 -17.99
C ILE A 228 12.50 3.93 -18.83
N ILE A 229 11.26 3.90 -19.34
CA ILE A 229 10.80 2.78 -20.16
C ILE A 229 11.46 2.73 -21.55
N ASP A 230 11.92 3.86 -22.07
CA ASP A 230 12.68 3.90 -23.34
C ASP A 230 14.06 3.25 -23.16
N VAL A 231 14.70 3.41 -22.00
CA VAL A 231 16.01 2.81 -21.66
C VAL A 231 15.86 1.38 -21.13
N ASN A 232 14.85 1.13 -20.30
CA ASN A 232 14.53 -0.17 -19.72
C ASN A 232 13.05 -0.51 -19.94
N PRO A 233 12.69 -1.14 -21.07
CA PRO A 233 11.31 -1.52 -21.39
C PRO A 233 10.69 -2.56 -20.44
N ASN A 234 11.46 -3.08 -19.48
CA ASN A 234 11.00 -4.05 -18.49
C ASN A 234 10.77 -3.44 -17.10
N ASP A 235 10.75 -2.12 -16.98
CA ASP A 235 10.50 -1.43 -15.73
C ASP A 235 8.98 -1.35 -15.45
N ALA A 236 8.45 -2.32 -14.72
CA ALA A 236 7.04 -2.40 -14.39
C ALA A 236 6.54 -1.17 -13.58
N ALA A 237 7.38 -0.68 -12.67
CA ALA A 237 7.01 0.45 -11.80
C ALA A 237 6.90 1.75 -12.61
N ALA A 238 7.78 1.99 -13.59
CA ALA A 238 7.69 3.15 -14.46
C ALA A 238 6.42 3.13 -15.32
N TYR A 239 6.01 1.96 -15.84
CA TYR A 239 4.71 1.81 -16.49
C TYR A 239 3.54 2.10 -15.55
N ALA A 240 3.58 1.62 -14.30
CA ALA A 240 2.54 1.90 -13.32
C ALA A 240 2.40 3.41 -13.03
N TYR A 241 3.51 4.14 -12.89
CA TYR A 241 3.47 5.59 -12.73
C TYR A 241 2.92 6.33 -13.95
N LEU A 242 3.27 5.89 -15.16
CA LEU A 242 2.68 6.43 -16.39
C LEU A 242 1.16 6.16 -16.45
N GLY A 243 0.74 5.00 -15.94
CA GLY A 243 -0.67 4.66 -15.75
C GLY A 243 -1.37 5.63 -14.79
N LYS A 244 -0.79 5.87 -13.62
CA LYS A 244 -1.31 6.82 -12.63
C LYS A 244 -1.44 8.24 -13.19
N ILE A 245 -0.41 8.71 -13.90
CA ILE A 245 -0.42 10.02 -14.55
C ILE A 245 -1.55 10.09 -15.60
N ALA A 246 -1.70 9.05 -16.42
CA ALA A 246 -2.77 9.01 -17.42
C ALA A 246 -4.18 8.99 -16.77
N ALA A 247 -4.34 8.34 -15.63
CA ALA A 247 -5.58 8.34 -14.84
C ALA A 247 -5.90 9.72 -14.24
N GLU A 248 -4.88 10.45 -13.74
CA GLU A 248 -5.02 11.84 -13.29
C GLU A 248 -5.38 12.81 -14.44
N GLU A 249 -4.93 12.50 -15.68
CA GLU A 249 -5.35 13.17 -16.90
C GLU A 249 -6.75 12.73 -17.37
N GLU A 250 -7.48 11.91 -16.59
CA GLU A 250 -8.78 11.28 -16.92
C GLU A 250 -8.74 10.41 -18.18
N ASN A 251 -7.55 10.05 -18.67
CA ASN A 251 -7.38 9.19 -19.83
C ASN A 251 -7.28 7.70 -19.41
N TYR A 252 -8.38 7.17 -18.91
CA TYR A 252 -8.45 5.81 -18.38
C TYR A 252 -8.16 4.71 -19.41
N LEU A 253 -8.37 4.97 -20.70
CA LEU A 253 -7.98 4.04 -21.78
C LEU A 253 -6.45 3.94 -21.93
N LYS A 254 -5.74 5.05 -21.73
CA LYS A 254 -4.29 5.07 -21.76
C LYS A 254 -3.73 4.51 -20.45
N ALA A 255 -4.34 4.84 -19.33
CA ALA A 255 -3.98 4.32 -18.02
C ALA A 255 -4.02 2.79 -18.00
N THR A 256 -5.13 2.18 -18.42
CA THR A 256 -5.24 0.71 -18.51
C THR A 256 -4.18 0.07 -19.41
N LYS A 257 -3.78 0.70 -20.52
CA LYS A 257 -2.70 0.16 -21.38
C LYS A 257 -1.36 0.11 -20.64
N TYR A 258 -1.03 1.18 -19.91
CA TYR A 258 0.21 1.22 -19.14
C TYR A 258 0.19 0.23 -17.98
N VAL A 259 -0.91 0.21 -17.20
CA VAL A 259 -1.04 -0.70 -16.05
C VAL A 259 -1.06 -2.16 -16.51
N THR A 260 -1.70 -2.49 -17.63
CA THR A 260 -1.62 -3.85 -18.23
C THR A 260 -0.17 -4.24 -18.48
N LYS A 261 0.66 -3.31 -19.01
CA LYS A 261 2.08 -3.61 -19.22
C LYS A 261 2.84 -3.82 -17.91
N ALA A 262 2.53 -3.05 -16.88
CA ALA A 262 3.09 -3.27 -15.54
C ALA A 262 2.70 -4.66 -14.98
N ILE A 263 1.44 -5.09 -15.13
CA ILE A 263 0.96 -6.42 -14.73
C ILE A 263 1.65 -7.54 -15.52
N GLU A 264 1.86 -7.37 -16.83
CA GLU A 264 2.57 -8.37 -17.64
C GLU A 264 4.01 -8.59 -17.15
N LEU A 265 4.67 -7.52 -16.69
CA LEU A 265 6.04 -7.55 -16.21
C LEU A 265 6.16 -8.05 -14.76
N ASP A 266 5.21 -7.67 -13.91
CA ASP A 266 5.14 -8.12 -12.51
C ASP A 266 3.67 -8.43 -12.11
N PRO A 267 3.19 -9.65 -12.41
CA PRO A 267 1.81 -10.04 -12.15
C PRO A 267 1.49 -10.28 -10.67
N LYS A 268 2.52 -10.30 -9.80
CA LYS A 268 2.35 -10.54 -8.36
C LYS A 268 2.17 -9.24 -7.55
N ASN A 269 2.37 -8.10 -8.15
CA ASN A 269 2.16 -6.82 -7.49
C ASN A 269 0.67 -6.48 -7.44
N TYR A 270 0.08 -6.54 -6.25
CA TYR A 270 -1.35 -6.29 -6.06
C TYR A 270 -1.77 -4.84 -6.36
N ASP A 271 -0.86 -3.85 -6.18
CA ASP A 271 -1.16 -2.44 -6.44
C ASP A 271 -1.52 -2.20 -7.91
N TYR A 272 -0.86 -2.91 -8.83
CA TYR A 272 -1.17 -2.78 -10.26
C TYR A 272 -2.58 -3.29 -10.59
N TRP A 273 -3.02 -4.36 -9.94
CA TRP A 273 -4.38 -4.88 -10.09
C TRP A 273 -5.42 -3.93 -9.50
N VAL A 274 -5.07 -3.22 -8.42
CA VAL A 274 -5.94 -2.18 -7.83
C VAL A 274 -6.08 -0.99 -8.79
N ASP A 275 -4.97 -0.47 -9.29
CA ASP A 275 -4.97 0.64 -10.25
C ASP A 275 -5.75 0.27 -11.52
N TYR A 276 -5.52 -0.95 -12.05
CA TYR A 276 -6.27 -1.47 -13.20
C TYR A 276 -7.78 -1.53 -12.95
N GLY A 277 -8.19 -2.03 -11.79
CA GLY A 277 -9.60 -2.08 -11.41
C GLY A 277 -10.23 -0.69 -11.29
N ASN A 278 -9.50 0.27 -10.72
CA ASN A 278 -9.95 1.66 -10.62
C ASN A 278 -10.17 2.28 -12.01
N ASP A 279 -9.21 2.11 -12.91
CA ASP A 279 -9.30 2.62 -14.28
C ASP A 279 -10.47 2.00 -15.06
N LEU A 280 -10.71 0.69 -14.88
CA LEU A 280 -11.84 -0.01 -15.49
C LEU A 280 -13.18 0.48 -14.95
N ARG A 281 -13.28 0.76 -13.65
CA ARG A 281 -14.49 1.34 -13.05
C ARG A 281 -14.83 2.69 -13.68
N TYR A 282 -13.86 3.58 -13.85
CA TYR A 282 -14.07 4.87 -14.52
C TYR A 282 -14.43 4.73 -16.00
N GLN A 283 -14.09 3.61 -16.63
CA GLN A 283 -14.56 3.27 -17.99
C GLN A 283 -15.97 2.65 -18.00
N GLY A 284 -16.61 2.44 -16.86
CA GLY A 284 -17.89 1.74 -16.73
C GLY A 284 -17.81 0.22 -16.88
N LYS A 285 -16.60 -0.36 -16.88
CA LYS A 285 -16.35 -1.81 -17.02
C LYS A 285 -16.36 -2.50 -15.67
N TYR A 286 -17.51 -2.47 -15.01
CA TYR A 286 -17.64 -2.88 -13.61
C TYR A 286 -17.28 -4.35 -13.35
N ASP A 287 -17.68 -5.27 -14.22
CA ASP A 287 -17.38 -6.70 -14.03
C ASP A 287 -15.89 -7.01 -14.18
N GLU A 288 -15.19 -6.29 -15.05
CA GLU A 288 -13.75 -6.40 -15.21
C GLU A 288 -13.02 -5.78 -14.01
N ALA A 289 -13.49 -4.65 -13.48
CA ALA A 289 -12.97 -4.02 -12.28
C ALA A 289 -13.08 -4.94 -11.05
N ILE A 290 -14.24 -5.60 -10.87
CA ILE A 290 -14.45 -6.59 -9.81
C ILE A 290 -13.43 -7.73 -9.91
N LYS A 291 -13.18 -8.25 -11.12
CA LYS A 291 -12.17 -9.31 -11.34
C LYS A 291 -10.76 -8.85 -10.96
N ALA A 292 -10.41 -7.62 -11.33
CA ALA A 292 -9.11 -7.03 -11.02
C ALA A 292 -8.92 -6.86 -9.50
N TRP A 293 -9.89 -6.28 -8.78
CA TRP A 293 -9.80 -6.14 -7.33
C TRP A 293 -9.84 -7.47 -6.58
N ASN A 294 -10.60 -8.48 -7.07
CA ASN A 294 -10.52 -9.84 -6.53
C ASN A 294 -9.11 -10.43 -6.70
N LYS A 295 -8.45 -10.15 -7.85
CA LYS A 295 -7.06 -10.58 -8.03
C LYS A 295 -6.11 -9.87 -7.06
N ALA A 296 -6.32 -8.59 -6.80
CA ALA A 296 -5.53 -7.86 -5.79
C ALA A 296 -5.65 -8.49 -4.40
N VAL A 297 -6.87 -8.84 -3.93
CA VAL A 297 -7.07 -9.46 -2.61
C VAL A 297 -6.62 -10.93 -2.54
N GLU A 298 -6.53 -11.64 -3.67
CA GLU A 298 -5.87 -12.94 -3.74
C GLU A 298 -4.35 -12.84 -3.51
N LEU A 299 -3.74 -11.76 -4.02
CA LEU A 299 -2.30 -11.50 -3.89
C LEU A 299 -1.94 -10.93 -2.51
N ASP A 300 -2.76 -10.01 -2.00
CA ASP A 300 -2.64 -9.47 -0.64
C ASP A 300 -4.02 -9.38 0.04
N SER A 301 -4.33 -10.38 0.85
CA SER A 301 -5.59 -10.45 1.61
C SER A 301 -5.67 -9.43 2.76
N SER A 302 -4.59 -8.73 3.08
CA SER A 302 -4.57 -7.66 4.10
C SER A 302 -4.88 -6.29 3.52
N TYR A 303 -4.94 -6.13 2.20
CA TYR A 303 -5.13 -4.84 1.55
C TYR A 303 -6.60 -4.38 1.58
N PHE A 304 -6.96 -3.68 2.64
CA PHE A 304 -8.35 -3.29 2.93
C PHE A 304 -9.01 -2.42 1.86
N LEU A 305 -8.23 -1.61 1.10
CA LEU A 305 -8.80 -0.72 0.09
C LEU A 305 -9.43 -1.51 -1.07
N ALA A 306 -8.86 -2.63 -1.48
CA ALA A 306 -9.47 -3.46 -2.52
C ALA A 306 -10.82 -4.01 -2.08
N TYR A 307 -10.96 -4.44 -0.80
CA TYR A 307 -12.27 -4.82 -0.25
C TYR A 307 -13.23 -3.62 -0.20
N SER A 308 -12.75 -2.41 0.09
CA SER A 308 -13.57 -1.20 0.07
C SER A 308 -14.11 -0.89 -1.33
N TYR A 309 -13.28 -1.04 -2.36
CA TYR A 309 -13.73 -0.88 -3.76
C TYR A 309 -14.74 -1.96 -4.16
N LEU A 310 -14.49 -3.22 -3.80
CA LEU A 310 -15.45 -4.31 -4.03
C LEU A 310 -16.78 -4.05 -3.31
N ALA A 311 -16.74 -3.61 -2.06
CA ALA A 311 -17.94 -3.28 -1.30
C ALA A 311 -18.72 -2.17 -1.99
N GLY A 312 -18.07 -1.07 -2.36
CA GLY A 312 -18.73 0.06 -3.04
C GLY A 312 -19.35 -0.31 -4.36
N ILE A 313 -18.67 -1.10 -5.20
CA ILE A 313 -19.24 -1.49 -6.50
C ILE A 313 -20.39 -2.48 -6.38
N TYR A 314 -20.34 -3.42 -5.43
CA TYR A 314 -21.47 -4.31 -5.16
C TYR A 314 -22.67 -3.53 -4.62
N ASP A 315 -22.41 -2.51 -3.82
CA ASP A 315 -23.43 -1.64 -3.28
C ASP A 315 -24.11 -0.80 -4.39
N GLU A 316 -23.33 -0.19 -5.28
CA GLU A 316 -23.85 0.51 -6.47
C GLU A 316 -24.71 -0.41 -7.37
N GLN A 317 -24.41 -1.71 -7.37
CA GLN A 317 -25.20 -2.72 -8.11
C GLN A 317 -26.39 -3.29 -7.32
N ASN A 318 -26.70 -2.77 -6.14
CA ASN A 318 -27.70 -3.29 -5.21
C ASN A 318 -27.48 -4.74 -4.77
N LYS A 319 -26.24 -5.22 -4.82
CA LYS A 319 -25.81 -6.54 -4.32
C LYS A 319 -25.40 -6.40 -2.86
N TYR A 320 -26.39 -6.17 -1.99
CA TYR A 320 -26.15 -5.72 -0.61
C TYR A 320 -25.49 -6.77 0.29
N ASP A 321 -25.73 -8.06 0.08
CA ASP A 321 -25.06 -9.13 0.84
C ASP A 321 -23.57 -9.20 0.49
N GLU A 322 -23.22 -9.08 -0.79
CA GLU A 322 -21.82 -9.03 -1.23
C GLU A 322 -21.12 -7.75 -0.75
N ALA A 323 -21.81 -6.61 -0.79
CA ALA A 323 -21.30 -5.35 -0.26
C ALA A 323 -21.02 -5.46 1.23
N LEU A 324 -21.98 -5.95 2.02
CA LEU A 324 -21.83 -6.17 3.46
C LEU A 324 -20.66 -7.10 3.78
N LYS A 325 -20.53 -8.22 3.06
CA LYS A 325 -19.42 -9.16 3.22
C LYS A 325 -18.05 -8.48 3.02
N ASN A 326 -17.92 -7.64 2.00
CA ASN A 326 -16.67 -6.94 1.72
C ASN A 326 -16.39 -5.81 2.73
N TYR A 327 -17.39 -5.04 3.16
CA TYR A 327 -17.21 -4.05 4.24
C TYR A 327 -16.79 -4.71 5.57
N LEU A 328 -17.30 -5.91 5.89
CA LEU A 328 -16.84 -6.69 7.04
C LEU A 328 -15.36 -7.07 6.91
N LYS A 329 -14.87 -7.40 5.70
CA LYS A 329 -13.45 -7.63 5.44
C LYS A 329 -12.62 -6.34 5.61
N VAL A 330 -13.15 -5.19 5.23
CA VAL A 330 -12.48 -3.89 5.47
C VAL A 330 -12.18 -3.68 6.95
N ILE A 331 -13.16 -3.88 7.84
CA ILE A 331 -12.96 -3.69 9.28
C ILE A 331 -12.16 -4.80 9.96
N GLU A 332 -12.14 -6.00 9.38
CA GLU A 332 -11.29 -7.11 9.82
C GLU A 332 -9.81 -6.79 9.55
N THR A 333 -9.48 -6.28 8.37
CA THR A 333 -8.12 -5.95 7.94
C THR A 333 -7.66 -4.57 8.42
N ASN A 334 -8.57 -3.60 8.51
CA ASN A 334 -8.29 -2.26 9.03
C ASN A 334 -9.39 -1.76 10.00
N PRO A 335 -9.34 -2.13 11.30
CA PRO A 335 -10.35 -1.72 12.29
C PRO A 335 -10.45 -0.20 12.51
N LYS A 336 -9.49 0.59 12.01
CA LYS A 336 -9.50 2.05 12.12
C LYS A 336 -10.17 2.75 10.93
N TYR A 337 -10.63 2.00 9.96
CA TYR A 337 -11.38 2.56 8.82
C TYR A 337 -12.84 2.80 9.21
N TYR A 338 -13.10 3.91 9.88
CA TYR A 338 -14.36 4.21 10.58
C TYR A 338 -15.57 4.28 9.65
N TYR A 339 -15.40 4.71 8.42
CA TYR A 339 -16.48 4.82 7.42
C TYR A 339 -17.16 3.47 7.15
N ALA A 340 -16.42 2.36 7.18
CA ALA A 340 -17.01 1.05 6.94
C ALA A 340 -18.02 0.63 8.01
N TYR A 341 -17.89 1.08 9.25
CA TYR A 341 -18.86 0.75 10.30
C TYR A 341 -20.25 1.33 10.04
N GLU A 342 -20.31 2.55 9.49
CA GLU A 342 -21.59 3.19 9.13
C GLU A 342 -22.24 2.42 7.97
N GLU A 343 -21.49 2.10 6.90
CA GLU A 343 -21.99 1.36 5.76
C GLU A 343 -22.49 -0.04 6.16
N ILE A 344 -21.74 -0.74 7.01
CA ILE A 344 -22.15 -2.04 7.55
C ILE A 344 -23.47 -1.90 8.33
N ALA A 345 -23.63 -0.87 9.17
CA ALA A 345 -24.81 -0.66 9.98
C ALA A 345 -26.04 -0.40 9.09
N ILE A 346 -25.89 0.44 8.08
CA ILE A 346 -26.95 0.80 7.11
C ILE A 346 -27.39 -0.43 6.30
N LEU A 347 -26.43 -1.18 5.74
CA LEU A 347 -26.71 -2.39 4.97
C LEU A 347 -27.33 -3.48 5.86
N ALA A 348 -26.83 -3.66 7.07
CA ALA A 348 -27.42 -4.60 8.02
C ALA A 348 -28.86 -4.23 8.39
N TYR A 349 -29.16 -2.92 8.54
CA TYR A 349 -30.54 -2.45 8.74
C TYR A 349 -31.43 -2.78 7.55
N HIS A 350 -30.96 -2.49 6.33
CA HIS A 350 -31.70 -2.78 5.09
C HIS A 350 -31.97 -4.29 4.89
N LEU A 351 -30.99 -5.13 5.23
CA LEU A 351 -31.08 -6.59 5.15
C LEU A 351 -31.80 -7.22 6.36
N GLU A 352 -32.43 -6.41 7.19
CA GLU A 352 -33.15 -6.82 8.40
C GLU A 352 -32.28 -7.58 9.44
N LYS A 353 -30.97 -7.48 9.35
CA LYS A 353 -29.97 -8.03 10.29
C LYS A 353 -29.83 -7.06 11.49
N TYR A 354 -30.93 -6.85 12.21
CA TYR A 354 -31.03 -5.77 13.22
C TYR A 354 -30.03 -5.87 14.36
N ASP A 355 -29.60 -7.07 14.76
CA ASP A 355 -28.58 -7.22 15.81
C ASP A 355 -27.22 -6.70 15.34
N ASP A 356 -26.85 -6.99 14.11
CA ASP A 356 -25.64 -6.46 13.49
C ASP A 356 -25.75 -4.95 13.28
N ALA A 357 -26.90 -4.45 12.82
CA ALA A 357 -27.14 -3.02 12.68
C ALA A 357 -26.96 -2.28 14.04
N ILE A 358 -27.53 -2.79 15.11
CA ILE A 358 -27.36 -2.24 16.48
C ILE A 358 -25.89 -2.23 16.89
N LYS A 359 -25.19 -3.35 16.66
CA LYS A 359 -23.76 -3.49 16.98
C LYS A 359 -22.93 -2.42 16.27
N TYR A 360 -23.15 -2.27 14.98
CA TYR A 360 -22.31 -1.38 14.15
C TYR A 360 -22.71 0.09 14.25
N PHE A 361 -24.00 0.44 14.43
CA PHE A 361 -24.40 1.80 14.81
C PHE A 361 -23.83 2.23 16.16
N ASN A 362 -23.77 1.32 17.16
CA ASN A 362 -23.08 1.63 18.41
C ASN A 362 -21.58 1.86 18.17
N LYS A 363 -20.95 1.08 17.31
CA LYS A 363 -19.54 1.25 16.98
C LYS A 363 -19.29 2.58 16.27
N THR A 364 -20.15 2.96 15.33
CA THR A 364 -20.09 4.26 14.66
C THR A 364 -20.28 5.41 15.66
N TYR A 365 -21.19 5.25 16.63
CA TYR A 365 -21.43 6.25 17.67
C TYR A 365 -20.19 6.50 18.56
N GLU A 366 -19.30 5.51 18.74
CA GLU A 366 -18.04 5.71 19.48
C GLU A 366 -17.10 6.71 18.79
N TYR A 367 -17.19 6.86 17.45
CA TYR A 367 -16.38 7.76 16.66
C TYR A 367 -17.07 9.08 16.32
N SER A 368 -18.41 9.07 16.31
CA SER A 368 -19.22 10.24 16.00
C SER A 368 -20.47 10.18 16.88
N ASP A 369 -20.57 11.07 17.87
CA ASP A 369 -21.63 11.12 18.88
C ASP A 369 -22.99 11.64 18.35
N SER A 370 -23.27 11.44 17.06
CA SER A 370 -24.52 11.87 16.45
C SER A 370 -25.72 11.11 17.05
N PHE A 371 -26.71 11.86 17.53
CA PHE A 371 -27.98 11.30 18.02
C PHE A 371 -28.71 10.44 16.98
N ALA A 372 -28.44 10.66 15.69
CA ALA A 372 -28.98 9.92 14.57
C ALA A 372 -28.74 8.40 14.71
N TYR A 373 -27.55 8.00 15.10
CA TYR A 373 -27.24 6.57 15.29
C TYR A 373 -28.05 5.95 16.44
N LYS A 374 -28.36 6.72 17.47
CA LYS A 374 -29.21 6.23 18.57
C LYS A 374 -30.66 6.10 18.15
N LEU A 375 -31.16 6.97 17.27
CA LEU A 375 -32.48 6.80 16.65
C LEU A 375 -32.53 5.55 15.77
N MET A 376 -31.47 5.27 14.98
CA MET A 376 -31.40 4.03 14.18
C MET A 376 -31.34 2.78 15.07
N ILE A 377 -30.59 2.82 16.17
CA ILE A 377 -30.56 1.72 17.16
C ILE A 377 -31.96 1.51 17.77
N ALA A 378 -32.66 2.60 18.11
CA ALA A 378 -34.02 2.51 18.63
C ALA A 378 -34.99 1.93 17.57
N ALA A 379 -34.86 2.34 16.32
CA ALA A 379 -35.61 1.77 15.20
C ALA A 379 -35.37 0.25 15.05
N CYS A 380 -34.11 -0.19 15.12
CA CYS A 380 -33.77 -1.63 15.11
C CYS A 380 -34.48 -2.39 16.24
N TYR A 381 -34.47 -1.84 17.48
CA TYR A 381 -35.16 -2.47 18.61
C TYR A 381 -36.69 -2.52 18.40
N GLN A 382 -37.31 -1.47 17.83
CA GLN A 382 -38.74 -1.48 17.49
C GLN A 382 -39.07 -2.51 16.41
N LYS A 383 -38.25 -2.63 15.33
CA LYS A 383 -38.40 -3.68 14.32
C LYS A 383 -38.31 -5.09 14.92
N LYS A 384 -37.56 -5.26 16.01
CA LYS A 384 -37.48 -6.51 16.78
C LYS A 384 -38.61 -6.68 17.80
N GLY A 385 -39.52 -5.73 17.92
CA GLY A 385 -40.61 -5.74 18.90
C GLY A 385 -40.23 -5.33 20.34
N ASP A 386 -38.99 -4.88 20.57
CA ASP A 386 -38.46 -4.49 21.88
C ASP A 386 -38.58 -2.97 22.10
N ASN A 387 -39.79 -2.49 22.26
CA ASN A 387 -40.08 -1.08 22.45
C ASN A 387 -39.46 -0.52 23.77
N LEU A 388 -39.24 -1.35 24.78
CA LEU A 388 -38.62 -0.94 26.03
C LEU A 388 -37.12 -0.59 25.81
N LYS A 389 -36.38 -1.45 25.09
CA LYS A 389 -34.99 -1.15 24.76
C LYS A 389 -34.88 0.03 23.82
N ALA A 390 -35.78 0.18 22.84
CA ALA A 390 -35.84 1.35 21.96
C ALA A 390 -35.90 2.64 22.79
N LYS A 391 -36.86 2.74 23.72
CA LYS A 391 -37.03 3.90 24.60
C LYS A 391 -35.79 4.11 25.49
N ASN A 392 -35.25 3.05 26.09
CA ASN A 392 -34.10 3.12 26.99
C ASN A 392 -32.83 3.57 26.26
N THR A 393 -32.71 3.34 24.94
CA THR A 393 -31.62 3.85 24.09
C THR A 393 -31.65 5.37 23.95
N LEU A 394 -32.87 5.97 23.90
CA LEU A 394 -33.05 7.38 23.64
C LEU A 394 -33.08 8.25 24.91
N LEU A 395 -33.55 7.72 26.07
CA LEU A 395 -33.64 8.48 27.29
C LEU A 395 -32.33 9.14 27.77
N PRO A 396 -31.14 8.51 27.66
CA PRO A 396 -29.88 9.17 27.99
C PRO A 396 -29.59 10.37 27.08
N ILE A 397 -29.85 10.21 25.77
CA ILE A 397 -29.62 11.26 24.77
C ILE A 397 -30.55 12.46 25.03
N LEU A 398 -31.80 12.21 25.36
CA LEU A 398 -32.74 13.26 25.67
C LEU A 398 -32.27 14.16 26.84
N LYS A 399 -31.48 13.60 27.76
CA LYS A 399 -30.93 14.38 28.90
C LYS A 399 -29.78 15.29 28.53
N THR A 400 -29.06 14.96 27.42
CA THR A 400 -27.89 15.72 26.97
C THR A 400 -28.23 16.79 25.93
N LEU A 401 -29.35 16.67 25.24
CA LEU A 401 -29.77 17.62 24.21
C LEU A 401 -30.32 18.93 24.82
N ASN A 402 -30.10 20.03 24.11
CA ASN A 402 -30.68 21.32 24.43
C ASN A 402 -32.22 21.25 24.25
N LYS A 403 -32.98 21.55 25.30
CA LYS A 403 -34.43 21.47 25.33
C LYS A 403 -35.12 22.32 24.24
N ASP A 404 -34.46 23.38 23.79
CA ASP A 404 -34.98 24.27 22.77
C ASP A 404 -34.60 23.82 21.35
N SER A 405 -33.81 22.76 21.20
CA SER A 405 -33.37 22.26 19.87
C SER A 405 -34.47 21.43 19.18
N THR A 406 -34.36 21.34 17.87
CA THR A 406 -35.24 20.48 17.06
C THR A 406 -34.94 19.02 17.33
N GLU A 407 -33.66 18.68 17.57
CA GLU A 407 -33.21 17.35 17.96
C GLU A 407 -33.86 16.86 19.24
N TYR A 408 -33.92 17.71 20.27
CA TYR A 408 -34.58 17.39 21.53
C TYR A 408 -36.07 17.08 21.30
N LEU A 409 -36.78 17.91 20.55
CA LEU A 409 -38.19 17.70 20.25
C LEU A 409 -38.41 16.40 19.47
N LEU A 410 -37.52 16.08 18.52
CA LEU A 410 -37.61 14.85 17.76
C LEU A 410 -37.37 13.61 18.63
N VAL A 411 -36.30 13.58 19.41
CA VAL A 411 -36.00 12.45 20.32
C VAL A 411 -37.11 12.30 21.38
N ARG A 412 -37.63 13.41 21.91
CA ARG A 412 -38.76 13.41 22.82
C ARG A 412 -40.03 12.83 22.17
N PHE A 413 -40.31 13.18 20.93
CA PHE A 413 -41.43 12.66 20.13
C PHE A 413 -41.36 11.13 20.00
N TRP A 414 -40.18 10.57 19.87
CA TRP A 414 -39.93 9.12 19.80
C TRP A 414 -40.09 8.44 21.21
N CYS A 415 -39.90 9.16 22.31
CA CYS A 415 -39.94 8.61 23.66
C CYS A 415 -41.32 8.67 24.32
N GLU A 416 -42.13 9.66 23.93
CA GLU A 416 -43.42 9.93 24.55
C GLU A 416 -44.59 9.33 23.75
N ALA A 417 -45.75 9.25 24.38
CA ALA A 417 -46.95 8.87 23.64
C ALA A 417 -47.28 9.93 22.58
N TYR A 418 -47.81 9.48 21.45
CA TYR A 418 -48.21 10.38 20.37
C TYR A 418 -49.09 11.52 20.85
N SER A 419 -48.75 12.73 20.43
CA SER A 419 -49.53 13.95 20.70
C SER A 419 -49.53 14.82 19.42
N ARG A 420 -50.73 15.16 18.98
CA ARG A 420 -50.91 16.05 17.81
C ARG A 420 -50.23 17.41 18.00
N ASN A 421 -50.27 17.95 19.23
CA ASN A 421 -49.64 19.22 19.56
C ASN A 421 -48.09 19.11 19.49
N ALA A 422 -47.54 18.00 19.96
CA ALA A 422 -46.11 17.74 19.89
C ALA A 422 -45.62 17.60 18.42
N GLU A 423 -46.41 16.89 17.61
CA GLU A 423 -46.14 16.76 16.15
C GLU A 423 -46.19 18.13 15.45
N THR A 424 -47.26 18.91 15.67
CA THR A 424 -47.40 20.23 15.08
C THR A 424 -46.25 21.17 15.45
N SER A 425 -45.83 21.15 16.71
CA SER A 425 -44.69 21.95 17.21
C SER A 425 -43.38 21.52 16.57
N LEU A 426 -43.13 20.19 16.46
CA LEU A 426 -41.91 19.64 15.86
C LEU A 426 -41.84 19.95 14.36
N THR A 427 -42.93 19.71 13.61
CA THR A 427 -42.97 19.97 12.15
C THR A 427 -42.79 21.44 11.82
N ALA A 428 -43.40 22.34 12.63
CA ALA A 428 -43.22 23.79 12.48
C ALA A 428 -41.76 24.20 12.72
N LYS A 429 -41.06 23.51 13.60
CA LYS A 429 -39.63 23.78 13.87
C LYS A 429 -38.74 23.22 12.79
N ILE A 430 -38.99 22.00 12.30
CA ILE A 430 -38.30 21.39 11.16
C ILE A 430 -38.41 22.25 9.90
N SER A 431 -39.58 22.81 9.64
CA SER A 431 -39.82 23.67 8.45
C SER A 431 -39.01 24.98 8.47
N LYS A 432 -38.60 25.44 9.65
CA LYS A 432 -37.76 26.63 9.86
C LYS A 432 -36.27 26.34 9.94
N GLU A 433 -35.86 25.07 9.83
CA GLU A 433 -34.44 24.71 9.83
C GLU A 433 -33.79 25.11 8.51
N ASP A 434 -32.84 26.04 8.56
CA ASP A 434 -32.14 26.58 7.38
C ASP A 434 -31.16 25.58 6.78
N ASN A 435 -30.53 24.76 7.60
CA ASN A 435 -29.61 23.74 7.12
C ASN A 435 -30.37 22.60 6.43
N SER A 436 -30.24 22.51 5.12
CA SER A 436 -30.93 21.52 4.30
C SER A 436 -30.70 20.08 4.76
N ASN A 437 -29.42 19.68 5.01
CA ASN A 437 -29.12 18.32 5.45
C ASN A 437 -29.71 18.02 6.83
N LYS A 438 -29.63 18.96 7.75
CA LYS A 438 -30.23 18.82 9.08
C LYS A 438 -31.74 18.67 8.98
N ARG A 439 -32.40 19.51 8.19
CA ARG A 439 -33.83 19.41 7.91
C ARG A 439 -34.22 18.06 7.28
N GLY A 440 -33.43 17.58 6.31
CA GLY A 440 -33.65 16.28 5.66
C GLY A 440 -33.57 15.11 6.65
N LYS A 441 -32.56 15.09 7.52
CA LYS A 441 -32.44 14.09 8.59
C LYS A 441 -33.69 14.09 9.50
N MET A 442 -34.16 15.27 9.93
CA MET A 442 -35.33 15.37 10.78
C MET A 442 -36.58 14.84 10.08
N LEU A 443 -36.78 15.18 8.80
CA LEU A 443 -37.87 14.65 7.99
C LEU A 443 -37.81 13.13 7.85
N PHE A 444 -36.64 12.59 7.64
CA PHE A 444 -36.43 11.13 7.58
C PHE A 444 -36.91 10.46 8.87
N TYR A 445 -36.47 10.94 10.04
CA TYR A 445 -36.88 10.34 11.32
C TYR A 445 -38.36 10.52 11.66
N MET A 446 -39.00 11.53 11.11
CA MET A 446 -40.47 11.62 11.14
C MET A 446 -41.11 10.51 10.29
N GLY A 447 -40.61 10.29 9.07
CA GLY A 447 -41.06 9.19 8.22
C GLY A 447 -40.86 7.83 8.87
N LEU A 448 -39.66 7.58 9.37
CA LEU A 448 -39.31 6.32 10.03
C LEU A 448 -40.19 6.07 11.28
N TYR A 449 -40.47 7.10 12.09
CA TYR A 449 -41.41 6.97 13.20
C TYR A 449 -42.79 6.49 12.73
N TYR A 450 -43.31 7.03 11.64
CA TYR A 450 -44.62 6.62 11.10
C TYR A 450 -44.60 5.22 10.52
N GLU A 451 -43.54 4.83 9.80
CA GLU A 451 -43.35 3.46 9.30
C GLU A 451 -43.38 2.45 10.44
N LEU A 452 -42.60 2.72 11.52
CA LEU A 452 -42.53 1.85 12.68
C LEU A 452 -43.83 1.72 13.47
N ASN A 453 -44.76 2.66 13.31
CA ASN A 453 -46.09 2.65 13.94
C ASN A 453 -47.22 2.25 12.98
N GLY A 454 -46.89 1.76 11.76
CA GLY A 454 -47.85 1.23 10.77
C GLY A 454 -48.63 2.31 10.01
N PHE A 455 -48.12 3.54 9.93
CA PHE A 455 -48.70 4.63 9.15
C PHE A 455 -47.95 4.83 7.83
N ASP A 456 -48.00 3.85 6.96
CA ASP A 456 -47.16 3.75 5.76
C ASP A 456 -47.36 4.91 4.77
N GLU A 457 -48.59 5.33 4.55
CA GLU A 457 -48.88 6.50 3.68
C GLU A 457 -48.18 7.77 4.18
N LYS A 458 -48.25 8.00 5.48
CA LYS A 458 -47.62 9.18 6.10
C LYS A 458 -46.09 9.06 6.13
N ALA A 459 -45.57 7.87 6.31
CA ALA A 459 -44.14 7.61 6.17
C ALA A 459 -43.66 7.95 4.75
N ALA A 460 -44.38 7.47 3.71
CA ALA A 460 -44.05 7.75 2.32
C ALA A 460 -44.04 9.24 2.00
N GLU A 461 -45.01 10.03 2.53
CA GLU A 461 -45.01 11.49 2.38
C GLU A 461 -43.71 12.15 2.91
N TYR A 462 -43.20 11.70 4.05
CA TYR A 462 -41.97 12.22 4.61
C TYR A 462 -40.75 11.75 3.81
N TYR A 463 -40.68 10.49 3.42
CA TYR A 463 -39.61 9.96 2.58
C TYR A 463 -39.56 10.66 1.22
N ALA A 464 -40.69 10.94 0.59
CA ALA A 464 -40.73 11.71 -0.64
C ALA A 464 -40.16 13.14 -0.50
N LYS A 465 -40.38 13.79 0.66
CA LYS A 465 -39.76 15.09 0.94
C LYS A 465 -38.22 14.98 1.09
N VAL A 466 -37.72 13.87 1.62
CA VAL A 466 -36.27 13.60 1.74
C VAL A 466 -35.66 13.31 0.38
N THR A 467 -36.27 12.41 -0.41
CA THR A 467 -35.74 12.00 -1.72
C THR A 467 -35.87 13.08 -2.79
N GLY A 468 -36.77 14.04 -2.59
CA GLY A 468 -36.90 15.23 -3.45
C GLY A 468 -35.83 16.32 -3.16
N MET A 469 -34.94 16.13 -2.21
CA MET A 469 -33.89 17.12 -1.88
C MET A 469 -32.75 17.07 -2.90
N GLN A 470 -32.14 18.24 -3.16
CA GLN A 470 -30.99 18.34 -4.03
C GLN A 470 -29.70 18.07 -3.23
N ALA A 471 -28.82 17.22 -3.77
CA ALA A 471 -27.49 16.92 -3.24
C ALA A 471 -27.46 16.60 -1.73
N PRO A 472 -28.23 15.62 -1.24
CA PRO A 472 -28.24 15.26 0.17
C PRO A 472 -26.90 14.61 0.58
N MET A 473 -26.35 15.05 1.72
CA MET A 473 -25.09 14.55 2.27
C MET A 473 -25.32 13.91 3.63
N PHE A 474 -26.21 12.89 3.70
CA PHE A 474 -26.51 12.14 4.91
C PHE A 474 -27.03 10.74 4.58
N PHE A 475 -26.69 9.74 5.39
CA PHE A 475 -26.96 8.33 5.09
C PHE A 475 -28.48 8.02 5.12
N GLU A 476 -29.25 8.76 5.87
CA GLU A 476 -30.70 8.58 6.01
C GLU A 476 -31.44 8.77 4.69
N TYR A 477 -30.86 9.52 3.75
CA TYR A 477 -31.42 9.69 2.41
C TYR A 477 -31.62 8.35 1.69
N ARG A 478 -30.60 7.51 1.73
CA ARG A 478 -30.62 6.19 1.11
C ARG A 478 -31.65 5.27 1.74
N ILE A 479 -31.80 5.34 3.06
CA ILE A 479 -32.84 4.55 3.76
C ILE A 479 -34.23 5.03 3.39
N ALA A 480 -34.43 6.33 3.17
CA ALA A 480 -35.69 6.88 2.68
C ALA A 480 -36.02 6.40 1.25
N GLU A 481 -35.01 6.33 0.35
CA GLU A 481 -35.20 5.74 -0.98
C GLU A 481 -35.71 4.30 -0.90
N TRP A 482 -35.07 3.47 -0.07
CA TRP A 482 -35.48 2.09 0.15
C TRP A 482 -36.90 2.00 0.78
N GLY A 483 -37.24 2.94 1.64
CA GLY A 483 -38.56 3.01 2.25
C GLY A 483 -39.70 3.31 1.25
N LEU A 484 -39.41 4.02 0.15
CA LEU A 484 -40.36 4.28 -0.91
C LEU A 484 -40.52 3.13 -1.90
N LEU A 485 -39.60 2.18 -1.94
CA LEU A 485 -39.64 1.01 -2.83
C LEU A 485 -40.44 -0.17 -2.24
N LYS A 486 -40.83 -0.08 -0.95
CA LYS A 486 -41.66 -1.06 -0.26
C LYS A 486 -43.13 -0.82 -0.55
#